data_4859a3f0dafe07c0bc12322ac045cb36
#
_entry.id   4859a3f0dafe07c0bc12322ac045cb36
#
_cell.length_a   1.000
_cell.length_b   1.000
_cell.length_c   1.000
_cell.angle_alpha   90.00
_cell.angle_beta   90.00
_cell.angle_gamma   90.00
#
_symmetry.space_group_name_H-M   'P 1'
#
loop_
_entity.id
_entity.type
_entity.pdbx_description
1 polymer ?
#
loop_
_entity_poly.entity_id
_entity_poly.type
_entity_poly.pdbx_seq_one_letter_code
_entity_poly.pdbx_strand_id
1 'polypeptide(L)'
;MDLQQFINDFLNPSSIYESLTLDRVVVALLVSFFINLFIFFIYRKTFKGVIYNRQFNVGLVLTGLVVTLVVLPISSNIALSLGMVGALSIVRFRTAIKDPKDIVFTFWTITVGIICGAGLYAVAIIGVPIIAVMLFVLERTRIKGPEPYLLVVHYTSDAEAAVQAALPKHKIRSRTVNAEGVELMGEVRMNPKEVPQVDALLKIQGVKDASIVSYTSDTS
;
A
#
# COMPACT_ATOMS: atom_id res chain seq x y z
N MET A 1 9.16 -29.44 -31.27
CA MET A 1 9.30 -28.08 -31.81
C MET A 1 10.61 -28.05 -32.58
N ASP A 2 10.52 -28.04 -33.92
CA ASP A 2 11.71 -28.13 -34.75
C ASP A 2 12.50 -26.82 -34.72
N LEU A 3 13.85 -26.92 -34.69
CA LEU A 3 14.76 -25.78 -34.70
C LEU A 3 14.50 -24.83 -35.88
N GLN A 4 14.05 -25.37 -37.03
CA GLN A 4 13.68 -24.61 -38.20
C GLN A 4 12.39 -23.79 -37.99
N GLN A 5 11.43 -24.31 -37.23
CA GLN A 5 10.22 -23.61 -36.90
C GLN A 5 10.52 -22.44 -35.94
N PHE A 6 11.41 -22.67 -34.99
CA PHE A 6 11.91 -21.61 -34.09
C PHE A 6 12.64 -20.50 -34.83
N ILE A 7 13.52 -20.86 -35.80
CA ILE A 7 14.25 -19.90 -36.62
C ILE A 7 13.31 -19.11 -37.53
N ASN A 8 12.32 -19.75 -38.15
CA ASN A 8 11.35 -19.08 -38.99
C ASN A 8 10.45 -18.11 -38.22
N ASP A 9 10.01 -18.47 -37.00
CA ASP A 9 9.22 -17.59 -36.13
C ASP A 9 10.04 -16.41 -35.59
N PHE A 10 11.37 -16.61 -35.45
CA PHE A 10 12.30 -15.55 -35.04
C PHE A 10 12.59 -14.56 -36.19
N LEU A 11 12.69 -15.05 -37.42
CA LEU A 11 13.09 -14.24 -38.59
C LEU A 11 11.91 -13.62 -39.34
N ASN A 12 10.68 -14.10 -39.13
CA ASN A 12 9.47 -13.58 -39.80
C ASN A 12 8.60 -12.77 -38.85
N PRO A 13 8.73 -11.42 -38.83
CA PRO A 13 7.86 -10.53 -38.06
C PRO A 13 6.40 -10.59 -38.47
N SER A 14 6.09 -11.12 -39.67
CA SER A 14 4.72 -11.19 -40.23
C SER A 14 3.76 -12.04 -39.36
N SER A 15 4.25 -13.08 -38.70
CA SER A 15 3.44 -13.88 -37.77
C SER A 15 2.94 -13.10 -36.55
N ILE A 16 3.67 -12.05 -36.15
CA ILE A 16 3.29 -11.16 -35.05
C ILE A 16 2.09 -10.28 -35.46
N TYR A 17 2.09 -9.79 -36.69
CA TYR A 17 1.02 -8.92 -37.19
C TYR A 17 -0.28 -9.67 -37.45
N GLU A 18 -0.25 -10.94 -37.85
CA GLU A 18 -1.44 -11.78 -38.02
C GLU A 18 -2.12 -12.13 -36.68
N SER A 19 -1.37 -12.23 -35.60
CA SER A 19 -1.91 -12.53 -34.27
C SER A 19 -2.41 -11.31 -33.49
N LEU A 20 -1.94 -10.10 -33.83
CA LEU A 20 -2.28 -8.83 -33.20
C LEU A 20 -3.28 -8.05 -34.07
N THR A 21 -4.54 -8.48 -34.08
CA THR A 21 -5.61 -7.69 -34.70
C THR A 21 -5.92 -6.45 -33.85
N LEU A 22 -6.28 -5.35 -34.50
CA LEU A 22 -6.67 -4.10 -33.81
C LEU A 22 -7.80 -4.35 -32.79
N ASP A 23 -8.76 -5.20 -33.15
CA ASP A 23 -9.86 -5.58 -32.25
C ASP A 23 -9.36 -6.21 -30.96
N ARG A 24 -8.36 -7.10 -31.03
CA ARG A 24 -7.76 -7.75 -29.85
C ARG A 24 -7.06 -6.75 -28.95
N VAL A 25 -6.34 -5.81 -29.52
CA VAL A 25 -5.65 -4.73 -28.76
C VAL A 25 -6.67 -3.85 -28.05
N VAL A 26 -7.70 -3.41 -28.77
CA VAL A 26 -8.76 -2.54 -28.20
C VAL A 26 -9.52 -3.26 -27.10
N VAL A 27 -9.93 -4.50 -27.32
CA VAL A 27 -10.66 -5.30 -26.31
C VAL A 27 -9.79 -5.52 -25.08
N ALA A 28 -8.51 -5.88 -25.22
CA ALA A 28 -7.62 -6.10 -24.10
C ALA A 28 -7.44 -4.83 -23.25
N LEU A 29 -7.25 -3.68 -23.89
CA LEU A 29 -7.11 -2.40 -23.21
C LEU A 29 -8.41 -1.96 -22.52
N LEU A 30 -9.57 -2.14 -23.17
CA LEU A 30 -10.86 -1.79 -22.56
C LEU A 30 -11.14 -2.68 -21.34
N VAL A 31 -10.98 -4.00 -21.46
CA VAL A 31 -11.20 -4.92 -20.34
C VAL A 31 -10.24 -4.60 -19.20
N SER A 32 -8.96 -4.41 -19.51
CA SER A 32 -7.95 -4.01 -18.51
C SER A 32 -8.31 -2.69 -17.84
N PHE A 33 -8.77 -1.71 -18.60
CA PHE A 33 -9.19 -0.41 -18.05
C PHE A 33 -10.33 -0.55 -17.05
N PHE A 34 -11.41 -1.27 -17.40
CA PHE A 34 -12.55 -1.43 -16.49
C PHE A 34 -12.17 -2.21 -15.22
N ILE A 35 -11.35 -3.25 -15.35
CA ILE A 35 -10.89 -4.02 -14.18
C ILE A 35 -9.98 -3.18 -13.29
N ASN A 36 -9.03 -2.44 -13.86
CA ASN A 36 -8.17 -1.54 -13.09
C ASN A 36 -8.95 -0.36 -12.48
N LEU A 37 -10.01 0.12 -13.14
CA LEU A 37 -10.92 1.11 -12.58
C LEU A 37 -11.69 0.55 -11.37
N PHE A 38 -12.07 -0.71 -11.40
CA PHE A 38 -12.66 -1.38 -10.24
C PHE A 38 -11.65 -1.46 -9.06
N ILE A 39 -10.38 -1.79 -9.34
CA ILE A 39 -9.31 -1.77 -8.33
C ILE A 39 -9.10 -0.36 -7.78
N PHE A 40 -9.14 0.68 -8.63
CA PHE A 40 -9.09 2.09 -8.21
C PHE A 40 -10.15 2.43 -7.16
N PHE A 41 -11.41 1.98 -7.35
CA PHE A 41 -12.48 2.20 -6.38
C PHE A 41 -12.25 1.42 -5.08
N ILE A 42 -11.75 0.19 -5.17
CA ILE A 42 -11.40 -0.62 -4.00
C ILE A 42 -10.30 0.06 -3.18
N TYR A 43 -9.22 0.49 -3.83
CA TYR A 43 -8.12 1.21 -3.19
C TYR A 43 -8.64 2.44 -2.44
N ARG A 44 -9.44 3.27 -3.13
CA ARG A 44 -10.03 4.47 -2.53
C ARG A 44 -10.89 4.16 -1.29
N LYS A 45 -11.64 3.06 -1.31
CA LYS A 45 -12.52 2.65 -0.19
C LYS A 45 -11.74 2.01 0.97
N THR A 46 -10.65 1.35 0.66
CA THR A 46 -9.81 0.61 1.63
C THR A 46 -8.72 1.49 2.25
N PHE A 47 -8.43 2.64 1.63
CA PHE A 47 -7.42 3.55 2.11
C PHE A 47 -7.83 4.20 3.44
N LYS A 48 -7.00 4.03 4.48
CA LYS A 48 -7.21 4.58 5.84
C LYS A 48 -6.06 5.48 6.30
N GLY A 49 -5.13 5.83 5.40
CA GLY A 49 -4.01 6.71 5.71
C GLY A 49 -4.42 8.16 5.92
N VAL A 50 -3.54 8.96 6.54
CA VAL A 50 -3.78 10.38 6.86
C VAL A 50 -3.93 11.23 5.58
N ILE A 51 -3.21 10.91 4.52
CA ILE A 51 -3.24 11.64 3.25
C ILE A 51 -3.47 10.67 2.09
N TYR A 52 -4.66 10.73 1.49
CA TYR A 52 -4.97 9.99 0.27
C TYR A 52 -4.22 10.59 -0.92
N ASN A 53 -3.35 9.79 -1.55
CA ASN A 53 -2.63 10.22 -2.74
C ASN A 53 -3.41 9.83 -4.01
N ARG A 54 -4.15 10.81 -4.58
CA ARG A 54 -4.91 10.61 -5.82
C ARG A 54 -4.00 10.29 -7.01
N GLN A 55 -2.80 10.87 -7.07
CA GLN A 55 -1.86 10.65 -8.18
C GLN A 55 -1.38 9.20 -8.21
N PHE A 56 -1.08 8.64 -7.05
CA PHE A 56 -0.72 7.23 -6.93
C PHE A 56 -1.84 6.31 -7.41
N ASN A 57 -3.09 6.56 -6.99
CA ASN A 57 -4.23 5.73 -7.40
C ASN A 57 -4.51 5.80 -8.92
N VAL A 58 -4.34 6.97 -9.55
CA VAL A 58 -4.39 7.08 -11.02
C VAL A 58 -3.23 6.33 -11.66
N GLY A 59 -2.04 6.41 -11.05
CA GLY A 59 -0.85 5.67 -11.48
C GLY A 59 -1.08 4.15 -11.52
N LEU A 60 -1.84 3.59 -10.57
CA LEU A 60 -2.20 2.16 -10.56
C LEU A 60 -2.93 1.75 -11.84
N VAL A 61 -3.95 2.52 -12.26
CA VAL A 61 -4.72 2.24 -13.49
C VAL A 61 -3.82 2.32 -14.72
N LEU A 62 -2.99 3.36 -14.81
CA LEU A 62 -2.06 3.52 -15.91
C LEU A 62 -1.02 2.41 -15.97
N THR A 63 -0.50 1.98 -14.82
CA THR A 63 0.43 0.85 -14.73
C THR A 63 -0.18 -0.42 -15.29
N GLY A 64 -1.43 -0.76 -14.92
CA GLY A 64 -2.13 -1.91 -15.47
C GLY A 64 -2.30 -1.84 -16.99
N LEU A 65 -2.67 -0.68 -17.53
CA LEU A 65 -2.81 -0.48 -18.99
C LEU A 65 -1.48 -0.60 -19.72
N VAL A 66 -0.42 0.02 -19.19
CA VAL A 66 0.93 -0.08 -19.79
C VAL A 66 1.40 -1.53 -19.81
N VAL A 67 1.22 -2.26 -18.71
CA VAL A 67 1.57 -3.69 -18.64
C VAL A 67 0.76 -4.50 -19.65
N THR A 68 -0.55 -4.23 -19.80
CA THR A 68 -1.38 -4.90 -20.81
C THR A 68 -0.82 -4.69 -22.21
N LEU A 69 -0.47 -3.43 -22.54
CA LEU A 69 0.09 -3.09 -23.85
C LEU A 69 1.44 -3.77 -24.11
N VAL A 70 2.26 -3.88 -23.07
CA VAL A 70 3.58 -4.54 -23.15
C VAL A 70 3.42 -6.05 -23.33
N VAL A 71 2.49 -6.68 -22.65
CA VAL A 71 2.30 -8.15 -22.67
C VAL A 71 1.61 -8.63 -23.97
N LEU A 72 0.79 -7.82 -24.62
CA LEU A 72 0.13 -8.18 -25.87
C LEU A 72 1.08 -8.75 -26.94
N PRO A 73 2.18 -8.06 -27.34
CA PRO A 73 3.13 -8.60 -28.31
C PRO A 73 3.97 -9.75 -27.73
N ILE A 74 4.23 -9.78 -26.44
CA ILE A 74 4.97 -10.86 -25.76
C ILE A 74 4.23 -12.19 -25.86
N SER A 75 2.90 -12.16 -25.68
CA SER A 75 2.06 -13.36 -25.72
C SER A 75 1.99 -14.00 -27.12
N SER A 76 2.33 -13.25 -28.16
CA SER A 76 2.29 -13.72 -29.54
C SER A 76 3.65 -14.22 -30.08
N ASN A 77 4.77 -13.92 -29.41
CA ASN A 77 6.08 -14.31 -29.88
C ASN A 77 7.05 -14.64 -28.72
N ILE A 78 7.57 -15.88 -28.69
CA ILE A 78 8.45 -16.38 -27.64
C ILE A 78 9.81 -15.64 -27.65
N ALA A 79 10.35 -15.30 -28.83
CA ALA A 79 11.62 -14.59 -28.93
C ALA A 79 11.51 -13.17 -28.33
N LEU A 80 10.40 -12.48 -28.61
CA LEU A 80 10.10 -11.16 -28.05
C LEU A 80 9.91 -11.24 -26.53
N SER A 81 9.29 -12.30 -26.03
CA SER A 81 9.10 -12.52 -24.59
C SER A 81 10.44 -12.64 -23.86
N LEU A 82 11.37 -13.39 -24.43
CA LEU A 82 12.72 -13.58 -23.83
C LEU A 82 13.53 -12.28 -23.82
N GLY A 83 13.49 -11.52 -24.91
CA GLY A 83 14.14 -10.20 -25.01
C GLY A 83 13.57 -9.18 -24.01
N MET A 84 12.25 -9.17 -23.84
CA MET A 84 11.57 -8.24 -22.96
C MET A 84 11.79 -8.54 -21.46
N VAL A 85 11.87 -9.84 -21.06
CA VAL A 85 12.26 -10.24 -19.70
C VAL A 85 13.66 -9.71 -19.38
N GLY A 86 14.60 -9.81 -20.33
CA GLY A 86 15.92 -9.23 -20.19
C GLY A 86 15.90 -7.70 -20.05
N ALA A 87 15.11 -7.01 -20.87
CA ALA A 87 15.00 -5.55 -20.83
C ALA A 87 14.34 -5.05 -19.53
N LEU A 88 13.28 -5.71 -19.04
CA LEU A 88 12.61 -5.36 -17.80
C LEU A 88 13.48 -5.61 -16.56
N SER A 89 14.42 -6.55 -16.61
CA SER A 89 15.34 -6.82 -15.50
C SER A 89 16.30 -5.66 -15.20
N ILE A 90 16.49 -4.74 -16.15
CA ILE A 90 17.35 -3.55 -16.00
C ILE A 90 16.60 -2.40 -15.33
N VAL A 91 15.25 -2.44 -15.32
CA VAL A 91 14.44 -1.37 -14.74
C VAL A 91 14.51 -1.43 -13.22
N ARG A 92 15.22 -0.49 -12.63
CA ARG A 92 15.38 -0.35 -11.18
C ARG A 92 14.52 0.82 -10.67
N PHE A 93 13.54 0.53 -9.85
CA PHE A 93 12.78 1.56 -9.12
C PHE A 93 13.65 2.11 -7.98
N ARG A 94 13.87 3.43 -7.97
CA ARG A 94 14.65 4.12 -6.92
C ARG A 94 13.78 4.75 -5.83
N THR A 95 12.47 4.78 -6.02
CA THR A 95 11.53 5.36 -5.06
C THR A 95 11.08 4.29 -4.08
N ALA A 96 11.31 4.52 -2.79
CA ALA A 96 10.77 3.67 -1.73
C ALA A 96 9.25 3.85 -1.64
N ILE A 97 8.50 2.75 -1.81
CA ILE A 97 7.06 2.73 -1.54
C ILE A 97 6.93 2.58 -0.03
N LYS A 98 6.38 3.61 0.63
CA LYS A 98 6.34 3.67 2.11
C LYS A 98 5.26 2.77 2.71
N ASP A 99 4.13 2.60 2.04
CA ASP A 99 3.01 1.80 2.57
C ASP A 99 3.03 0.39 1.97
N PRO A 100 3.07 -0.69 2.78
CA PRO A 100 2.98 -2.07 2.30
C PRO A 100 1.73 -2.34 1.45
N LYS A 101 0.62 -1.65 1.70
CA LYS A 101 -0.59 -1.78 0.91
C LYS A 101 -0.42 -1.27 -0.51
N ASP A 102 0.31 -0.18 -0.70
CA ASP A 102 0.59 0.38 -2.02
C ASP A 102 1.34 -0.60 -2.90
N ILE A 103 2.27 -1.36 -2.30
CA ILE A 103 2.98 -2.45 -2.98
C ILE A 103 2.00 -3.52 -3.46
N VAL A 104 1.11 -3.99 -2.58
CA VAL A 104 0.12 -5.03 -2.92
C VAL A 104 -0.80 -4.58 -4.05
N PHE A 105 -1.32 -3.35 -4.01
CA PHE A 105 -2.18 -2.81 -5.07
C PHE A 105 -1.42 -2.63 -6.38
N THR A 106 -0.15 -2.21 -6.33
CA THR A 106 0.70 -2.12 -7.52
C THR A 106 0.89 -3.49 -8.18
N PHE A 107 1.24 -4.52 -7.40
CA PHE A 107 1.36 -5.88 -7.91
C PHE A 107 0.02 -6.41 -8.46
N TRP A 108 -1.09 -6.06 -7.83
CA TRP A 108 -2.41 -6.49 -8.29
C TRP A 108 -2.75 -5.90 -9.66
N THR A 109 -2.51 -4.60 -9.89
CA THR A 109 -2.73 -3.97 -11.20
C THR A 109 -1.79 -4.50 -12.27
N ILE A 110 -0.52 -4.77 -11.93
CA ILE A 110 0.44 -5.43 -12.84
C ILE A 110 -0.06 -6.82 -13.24
N THR A 111 -0.50 -7.63 -12.28
CA THR A 111 -1.04 -8.97 -12.53
C THR A 111 -2.25 -8.93 -13.48
N VAL A 112 -3.17 -8.00 -13.24
CA VAL A 112 -4.32 -7.78 -14.14
C VAL A 112 -3.86 -7.41 -15.54
N GLY A 113 -2.87 -6.53 -15.65
CA GLY A 113 -2.28 -6.15 -16.93
C GLY A 113 -1.70 -7.35 -17.68
N ILE A 114 -0.96 -8.22 -16.98
CA ILE A 114 -0.39 -9.45 -17.56
C ILE A 114 -1.48 -10.38 -18.05
N ILE A 115 -2.49 -10.66 -17.23
CA ILE A 115 -3.60 -11.57 -17.56
C ILE A 115 -4.40 -11.05 -18.74
N CYS A 116 -4.72 -9.74 -18.77
CA CYS A 116 -5.46 -9.13 -19.87
C CYS A 116 -4.64 -9.08 -21.16
N GLY A 117 -3.34 -8.77 -21.07
CA GLY A 117 -2.43 -8.80 -22.22
C GLY A 117 -2.25 -10.20 -22.82
N ALA A 118 -2.29 -11.24 -21.98
CA ALA A 118 -2.28 -12.64 -22.41
C ALA A 118 -3.64 -13.10 -23.01
N GLY A 119 -4.70 -12.29 -22.95
CA GLY A 119 -6.02 -12.63 -23.46
C GLY A 119 -6.87 -13.50 -22.52
N LEU A 120 -6.41 -13.71 -21.27
CA LEU A 120 -7.09 -14.55 -20.28
C LEU A 120 -8.15 -13.76 -19.49
N TYR A 121 -9.06 -13.07 -20.16
CA TYR A 121 -10.02 -12.17 -19.54
C TYR A 121 -10.91 -12.81 -18.49
N ALA A 122 -11.31 -14.09 -18.70
CA ALA A 122 -12.14 -14.82 -17.74
C ALA A 122 -11.45 -14.95 -16.37
N VAL A 123 -10.14 -15.16 -16.35
CA VAL A 123 -9.35 -15.25 -15.10
C VAL A 123 -9.33 -13.91 -14.37
N ALA A 124 -9.20 -12.81 -15.10
CA ALA A 124 -9.23 -11.47 -14.50
C ALA A 124 -10.61 -11.13 -13.94
N ILE A 125 -11.69 -11.39 -14.71
CA ILE A 125 -13.08 -11.09 -14.32
C ILE A 125 -13.49 -11.86 -13.08
N ILE A 126 -13.05 -13.11 -12.92
CA ILE A 126 -13.38 -13.94 -11.76
C ILE A 126 -12.40 -13.68 -10.59
N GLY A 127 -11.11 -13.63 -10.88
CA GLY A 127 -10.06 -13.54 -9.85
C GLY A 127 -10.06 -12.21 -9.10
N VAL A 128 -10.26 -11.09 -9.81
CA VAL A 128 -10.22 -9.75 -9.19
C VAL A 128 -11.33 -9.56 -8.15
N PRO A 129 -12.61 -9.90 -8.39
CA PRO A 129 -13.64 -9.82 -7.36
C PRO A 129 -13.39 -10.76 -6.16
N ILE A 130 -12.84 -11.95 -6.39
CA ILE A 130 -12.51 -12.88 -5.29
C ILE A 130 -11.46 -12.25 -4.36
N ILE A 131 -10.39 -11.70 -4.92
CA ILE A 131 -9.35 -11.01 -4.14
C ILE A 131 -9.94 -9.81 -3.41
N ALA A 132 -10.82 -9.04 -4.07
CA ALA A 132 -11.51 -7.92 -3.46
C ALA A 132 -12.33 -8.32 -2.23
N VAL A 133 -13.11 -9.40 -2.33
CA VAL A 133 -13.90 -9.93 -1.22
C VAL A 133 -12.99 -10.39 -0.08
N MET A 134 -11.92 -11.13 -0.37
CA MET A 134 -10.94 -11.55 0.63
C MET A 134 -10.33 -10.34 1.35
N LEU A 135 -9.96 -9.29 0.60
CA LEU A 135 -9.41 -8.07 1.17
C LEU A 135 -10.43 -7.39 2.11
N PHE A 136 -11.69 -7.28 1.70
CA PHE A 136 -12.74 -6.72 2.57
C PHE A 136 -12.97 -7.55 3.83
N VAL A 137 -12.95 -8.89 3.72
CA VAL A 137 -13.08 -9.78 4.89
C VAL A 137 -11.90 -9.56 5.85
N LEU A 138 -10.67 -9.55 5.34
CA LEU A 138 -9.47 -9.30 6.15
C LEU A 138 -9.48 -7.92 6.82
N GLU A 139 -9.95 -6.89 6.10
CA GLU A 139 -10.09 -5.55 6.69
C GLU A 139 -11.17 -5.48 7.79
N ARG A 140 -12.24 -6.23 7.62
CA ARG A 140 -13.34 -6.28 8.61
C ARG A 140 -12.95 -7.07 9.86
N THR A 141 -12.17 -8.14 9.71
CA THR A 141 -11.66 -8.96 10.81
C THR A 141 -10.49 -8.31 11.56
N ARG A 142 -9.96 -7.20 11.05
CA ARG A 142 -8.90 -6.46 11.72
C ARG A 142 -9.45 -5.95 13.06
N ILE A 143 -9.16 -6.68 14.13
CA ILE A 143 -9.41 -6.26 15.49
C ILE A 143 -8.66 -4.94 15.66
N LYS A 144 -9.38 -3.85 15.92
CA LYS A 144 -8.78 -2.57 16.30
C LYS A 144 -8.06 -2.80 17.62
N GLY A 145 -6.80 -3.20 17.53
CA GLY A 145 -5.92 -3.19 18.68
C GLY A 145 -5.71 -1.76 19.18
N PRO A 146 -5.30 -1.59 20.44
CA PRO A 146 -4.97 -0.27 20.97
C PRO A 146 -3.89 0.36 20.10
N GLU A 147 -4.20 1.56 19.58
CA GLU A 147 -3.27 2.33 18.74
C GLU A 147 -2.15 2.91 19.62
N PRO A 148 -0.92 2.98 19.12
CA PRO A 148 0.17 3.62 19.84
C PRO A 148 -0.01 5.14 19.78
N TYR A 149 -0.02 5.78 20.93
CA TYR A 149 0.00 7.23 21.08
C TYR A 149 1.27 7.64 21.82
N LEU A 150 1.80 8.80 21.50
CA LEU A 150 2.86 9.45 22.24
C LEU A 150 2.22 10.44 23.22
N LEU A 151 2.34 10.16 24.49
CA LEU A 151 1.92 11.03 25.58
C LEU A 151 3.11 11.89 26.00
N VAL A 152 2.96 13.20 25.99
CA VAL A 152 3.94 14.18 26.46
C VAL A 152 3.33 14.90 27.65
N VAL A 153 4.01 14.86 28.80
CA VAL A 153 3.55 15.52 30.03
C VAL A 153 4.68 16.37 30.59
N HIS A 154 4.39 17.65 30.84
CA HIS A 154 5.28 18.56 31.55
C HIS A 154 4.79 18.76 32.98
N TYR A 155 5.63 18.52 33.96
CA TYR A 155 5.28 18.63 35.39
C TYR A 155 6.44 19.08 36.23
N THR A 156 6.17 19.61 37.42
CA THR A 156 7.20 19.96 38.43
C THR A 156 7.71 18.72 39.11
N SER A 157 8.97 18.73 39.56
CA SER A 157 9.61 17.58 40.20
C SER A 157 8.82 17.02 41.40
N ASP A 158 8.06 17.85 42.07
CA ASP A 158 7.25 17.47 43.26
C ASP A 158 6.03 16.63 42.84
N ALA A 159 5.54 16.76 41.62
CA ALA A 159 4.38 16.04 41.09
C ALA A 159 4.71 14.66 40.51
N GLU A 160 5.98 14.26 40.46
CA GLU A 160 6.42 13.05 39.77
C GLU A 160 5.71 11.79 40.26
N ALA A 161 5.59 11.60 41.56
CA ALA A 161 4.95 10.41 42.15
C ALA A 161 3.45 10.35 41.78
N ALA A 162 2.75 11.48 41.80
CA ALA A 162 1.35 11.58 41.47
C ALA A 162 1.09 11.35 39.97
N VAL A 163 1.97 11.90 39.14
CA VAL A 163 1.90 11.71 37.66
C VAL A 163 2.16 10.25 37.29
N GLN A 164 3.21 9.61 37.88
CA GLN A 164 3.51 8.20 37.60
C GLN A 164 2.39 7.25 38.07
N ALA A 165 1.70 7.57 39.15
CA ALA A 165 0.55 6.78 39.63
C ALA A 165 -0.67 6.91 38.75
N ALA A 166 -0.85 8.07 38.10
CA ALA A 166 -2.00 8.35 37.25
C ALA A 166 -1.80 7.93 35.78
N LEU A 167 -0.55 7.72 35.36
CA LEU A 167 -0.23 7.31 34.01
C LEU A 167 -0.63 5.85 33.75
N PRO A 168 -1.29 5.56 32.60
CA PRO A 168 -1.51 4.20 32.17
C PRO A 168 -0.17 3.49 31.89
N LYS A 169 -0.20 2.16 31.70
CA LYS A 169 1.00 1.40 31.32
C LYS A 169 1.65 2.00 30.08
N HIS A 170 2.83 2.55 30.25
CA HIS A 170 3.56 3.27 29.21
C HIS A 170 5.00 2.77 29.09
N LYS A 171 5.56 2.96 27.90
CA LYS A 171 7.00 2.75 27.65
C LYS A 171 7.66 4.12 27.55
N ILE A 172 8.53 4.46 28.48
CA ILE A 172 9.27 5.72 28.45
C ILE A 172 10.12 5.77 27.18
N ARG A 173 9.95 6.81 26.38
CA ARG A 173 10.74 7.09 25.19
C ARG A 173 11.79 8.16 25.44
N SER A 174 11.44 9.17 26.21
CA SER A 174 12.34 10.23 26.65
C SER A 174 11.90 10.78 28.00
N ARG A 175 12.86 11.18 28.82
CA ARG A 175 12.64 11.93 30.04
C ARG A 175 13.69 13.03 30.11
N THR A 176 13.25 14.28 30.09
CA THR A 176 14.12 15.45 30.13
C THR A 176 13.83 16.19 31.43
N VAL A 177 14.89 16.52 32.19
CA VAL A 177 14.76 17.31 33.42
C VAL A 177 15.44 18.65 33.20
N ASN A 178 14.66 19.73 33.34
CA ASN A 178 15.13 21.11 33.18
C ASN A 178 14.90 21.88 34.48
N ALA A 179 15.42 23.12 34.53
CA ALA A 179 15.17 24.04 35.63
C ALA A 179 13.68 24.38 35.82
N GLU A 180 12.88 24.23 34.76
CA GLU A 180 11.45 24.51 34.74
C GLU A 180 10.59 23.29 35.14
N GLY A 181 11.17 22.09 35.22
CA GLY A 181 10.47 20.86 35.58
C GLY A 181 10.95 19.64 34.80
N VAL A 182 10.06 18.67 34.68
CA VAL A 182 10.28 17.38 34.01
C VAL A 182 9.35 17.27 32.82
N GLU A 183 9.90 16.93 31.66
CA GLU A 183 9.18 16.52 30.46
C GLU A 183 9.27 15.00 30.31
N LEU A 184 8.15 14.30 30.33
CA LEU A 184 8.05 12.86 30.14
C LEU A 184 7.36 12.56 28.81
N MET A 185 8.07 11.86 27.92
CA MET A 185 7.50 11.29 26.69
C MET A 185 7.34 9.79 26.86
N GLY A 186 6.10 9.32 26.86
CA GLY A 186 5.75 7.91 27.00
C GLY A 186 4.94 7.40 25.83
N GLU A 187 5.27 6.21 25.31
CA GLU A 187 4.41 5.51 24.38
C GLU A 187 3.33 4.76 25.16
N VAL A 188 2.09 5.09 24.86
CA VAL A 188 0.90 4.51 25.49
C VAL A 188 0.08 3.82 24.42
N ARG A 189 -0.40 2.61 24.70
CA ARG A 189 -1.37 1.94 23.83
C ARG A 189 -2.76 2.11 24.39
N MET A 190 -3.56 2.92 23.71
CA MET A 190 -4.90 3.28 24.15
C MET A 190 -5.92 3.11 23.02
N ASN A 191 -7.17 2.85 23.40
CA ASN A 191 -8.28 2.97 22.46
C ASN A 191 -8.61 4.45 22.25
N PRO A 192 -9.05 4.87 21.04
CA PRO A 192 -9.42 6.25 20.77
C PRO A 192 -10.51 6.82 21.71
N LYS A 193 -11.25 5.94 22.39
CA LYS A 193 -12.27 6.31 23.39
C LYS A 193 -11.68 6.64 24.77
N GLU A 194 -10.44 6.30 25.02
CA GLU A 194 -9.76 6.50 26.31
C GLU A 194 -8.91 7.79 26.32
N VAL A 195 -8.79 8.46 25.16
CA VAL A 195 -8.06 9.74 25.05
C VAL A 195 -8.54 10.82 26.05
N PRO A 196 -9.84 10.95 26.38
CA PRO A 196 -10.29 11.91 27.39
C PRO A 196 -9.71 11.73 28.79
N GLN A 197 -9.10 10.58 29.10
CA GLN A 197 -8.47 10.33 30.42
C GLN A 197 -7.23 11.18 30.66
N VAL A 198 -6.66 11.77 29.59
CA VAL A 198 -5.49 12.68 29.69
C VAL A 198 -5.87 13.98 30.38
N ASP A 199 -7.12 14.44 30.24
CA ASP A 199 -7.63 15.62 30.93
C ASP A 199 -7.57 15.45 32.48
N ALA A 200 -7.58 14.20 32.95
CA ALA A 200 -7.42 13.91 34.36
C ALA A 200 -6.00 14.22 34.88
N LEU A 201 -4.99 14.17 34.01
CA LEU A 201 -3.61 14.51 34.39
C LEU A 201 -3.45 16.01 34.67
N LEU A 202 -4.22 16.87 33.98
CA LEU A 202 -4.22 18.32 34.23
C LEU A 202 -4.80 18.70 35.60
N LYS A 203 -5.55 17.80 36.26
CA LYS A 203 -6.08 18.03 37.60
C LYS A 203 -5.05 17.79 38.71
N ILE A 204 -3.91 17.20 38.37
CA ILE A 204 -2.82 16.94 39.33
C ILE A 204 -2.05 18.23 39.54
N GLN A 205 -1.93 18.63 40.81
CA GLN A 205 -1.20 19.84 41.17
C GLN A 205 0.28 19.67 40.78
N GLY A 206 0.80 20.61 39.99
CA GLY A 206 2.16 20.57 39.46
C GLY A 206 2.29 20.08 38.03
N VAL A 207 1.23 19.60 37.40
CA VAL A 207 1.19 19.36 35.96
C VAL A 207 0.94 20.68 35.24
N LYS A 208 1.82 21.03 34.29
CA LYS A 208 1.75 22.26 33.50
C LYS A 208 0.91 22.05 32.23
N ASP A 209 1.21 21.01 31.50
CA ASP A 209 0.46 20.60 30.31
C ASP A 209 0.59 19.08 30.06
N ALA A 210 -0.36 18.54 29.32
CA ALA A 210 -0.34 17.18 28.85
C ALA A 210 -0.89 17.13 27.42
N SER A 211 -0.15 16.55 26.51
CA SER A 211 -0.54 16.41 25.11
C SER A 211 -0.44 14.96 24.64
N ILE A 212 -1.38 14.57 23.77
CA ILE A 212 -1.33 13.28 23.09
C ILE A 212 -1.16 13.51 21.61
N VAL A 213 -0.17 12.85 21.04
CA VAL A 213 0.10 12.84 19.61
C VAL A 213 -0.11 11.44 19.08
N SER A 214 -0.91 11.28 18.04
CA SER A 214 -1.02 10.00 17.33
C SER A 214 0.34 9.68 16.72
N TYR A 215 0.94 8.58 17.15
CA TYR A 215 2.24 8.14 16.67
C TYR A 215 2.07 6.98 15.72
N THR A 216 2.25 7.23 14.42
CA THR A 216 2.44 6.15 13.47
C THR A 216 3.92 5.79 13.53
N SER A 217 4.26 4.70 14.22
CA SER A 217 5.63 4.21 14.22
C SER A 217 6.00 3.79 12.78
N ASP A 218 6.72 4.64 12.08
CA ASP A 218 7.52 4.22 10.95
C ASP A 218 8.63 3.32 11.52
N THR A 219 8.33 2.03 11.69
CA THR A 219 9.38 1.02 11.92
C THR A 219 10.13 0.89 10.62
N SER A 220 11.22 1.65 10.49
CA SER A 220 12.32 1.39 9.57
C SER A 220 12.95 0.03 9.84
#